data_57ecc45549c577ab3a968565d9005a32
#
_entry.id   57ecc45549c577ab3a968565d9005a32
#
_cell.length_a   1.000
_cell.length_b   1.000
_cell.length_c   1.000
_cell.angle_alpha   90.00
_cell.angle_beta   90.00
_cell.angle_gamma   90.00
#
_symmetry.space_group_name_H-M   'P 1'
#
loop_
_entity.id
_entity.type
_entity.pdbx_description
1 polymer ?
#
loop_
_entity_poly.entity_id
_entity_poly.type
_entity_poly.pdbx_seq_one_letter_code
_entity_poly.pdbx_strand_id
1 'polypeptide(L)'
;MAKVQLRNEILFTAPTHIGLLADVTEALHNAGVNIAAIGAYDKGDKAELLLLTSNNRLTGDALAPLGGEVSIIPVVVAEVDNRPGELAVIARRLADAGINVAQIHASSTDSPTVTIVMLTSDETKVIGLLQDV
;
A
#
# COMPACT_ATOMS: atom_id res chain seq x y z
N MET A 1 -17.06 -10.78 7.06
CA MET A 1 -16.90 -9.32 7.23
C MET A 1 -15.47 -8.92 6.93
N ALA A 2 -15.31 -7.81 6.24
CA ALA A 2 -14.00 -7.25 5.99
C ALA A 2 -13.38 -6.72 7.30
N LYS A 3 -12.06 -6.87 7.42
CA LYS A 3 -11.29 -6.14 8.41
C LYS A 3 -10.75 -4.90 7.72
N VAL A 4 -11.12 -3.73 8.21
CA VAL A 4 -10.78 -2.45 7.59
C VAL A 4 -10.10 -1.57 8.63
N GLN A 5 -8.95 -1.00 8.28
CA GLN A 5 -8.21 -0.14 9.19
C GLN A 5 -7.50 0.98 8.44
N LEU A 6 -7.31 2.09 9.13
CA LEU A 6 -6.47 3.18 8.66
C LEU A 6 -5.02 2.84 9.02
N ARG A 7 -4.13 2.96 8.05
CA ARG A 7 -2.69 2.78 8.26
C ARG A 7 -1.91 3.84 7.50
N ASN A 8 -0.64 3.95 7.80
CA ASN A 8 0.29 4.80 7.06
C ASN A 8 1.20 3.91 6.22
N GLU A 9 1.26 4.23 4.93
CA GLU A 9 2.17 3.60 3.97
C GLU A 9 3.35 4.53 3.72
N ILE A 10 4.50 3.98 3.39
CA ILE A 10 5.65 4.76 2.94
C ILE A 10 5.62 4.81 1.42
N LEU A 11 5.72 6.03 0.87
CA LEU A 11 6.06 6.25 -0.53
C LEU A 11 7.53 6.64 -0.60
N PHE A 12 8.34 5.83 -1.27
CA PHE A 12 9.74 6.11 -1.53
C PHE A 12 9.91 6.44 -3.00
N THR A 13 10.43 7.63 -3.29
CA THR A 13 10.69 8.09 -4.65
C THR A 13 12.19 8.27 -4.84
N ALA A 14 12.75 7.64 -5.84
CA ALA A 14 14.20 7.70 -6.11
C ALA A 14 14.46 7.63 -7.62
N PRO A 15 15.63 8.09 -8.08
CA PRO A 15 16.01 7.90 -9.48
C PRO A 15 16.02 6.42 -9.87
N THR A 16 15.47 6.11 -11.03
CA THR A 16 15.43 4.74 -11.56
C THR A 16 16.84 4.24 -11.88
N HIS A 17 17.16 3.06 -11.40
CA HIS A 17 18.39 2.35 -11.79
C HIS A 17 18.22 0.85 -11.57
N ILE A 18 19.05 0.08 -12.28
CA ILE A 18 19.08 -1.36 -12.08
C ILE A 18 19.58 -1.65 -10.65
N GLY A 19 18.83 -2.48 -9.93
CA GLY A 19 19.16 -2.83 -8.55
C GLY A 19 18.48 -1.98 -7.47
N LEU A 20 17.66 -0.98 -7.84
CA LEU A 20 16.97 -0.17 -6.84
C LEU A 20 16.08 -1.02 -5.93
N LEU A 21 15.33 -1.96 -6.48
CA LEU A 21 14.49 -2.85 -5.68
C LEU A 21 15.33 -3.69 -4.71
N ALA A 22 16.47 -4.20 -5.19
CA ALA A 22 17.40 -4.95 -4.34
C ALA A 22 17.92 -4.07 -3.20
N ASP A 23 18.36 -2.86 -3.51
CA ASP A 23 18.89 -1.94 -2.50
C ASP A 23 17.84 -1.62 -1.42
N VAL A 24 16.60 -1.37 -1.82
CA VAL A 24 15.49 -1.07 -0.91
C VAL A 24 15.18 -2.28 -0.02
N THR A 25 14.99 -3.45 -0.62
CA THR A 25 14.60 -4.64 0.14
C THR A 25 15.71 -5.14 1.04
N GLU A 26 16.96 -5.03 0.63
CA GLU A 26 18.12 -5.36 1.47
C GLU A 26 18.23 -4.40 2.66
N ALA A 27 18.04 -3.10 2.44
CA ALA A 27 18.05 -2.12 3.51
C ALA A 27 16.99 -2.43 4.58
N LEU A 28 15.78 -2.78 4.16
CA LEU A 28 14.68 -3.13 5.07
C LEU A 28 14.97 -4.46 5.80
N HIS A 29 15.52 -5.44 5.09
CA HIS A 29 15.93 -6.71 5.70
C HIS A 29 16.96 -6.49 6.80
N ASN A 30 17.97 -5.68 6.52
CA ASN A 30 19.05 -5.40 7.48
C ASN A 30 18.53 -4.62 8.70
N ALA A 31 17.49 -3.85 8.55
CA ALA A 31 16.84 -3.11 9.63
C ALA A 31 15.83 -3.96 10.42
N GLY A 32 15.60 -5.21 10.02
CA GLY A 32 14.62 -6.09 10.66
C GLY A 32 13.18 -5.72 10.38
N VAL A 33 12.92 -5.05 9.25
CA VAL A 33 11.58 -4.60 8.85
C VAL A 33 10.94 -5.61 7.91
N ASN A 34 9.72 -6.03 8.21
CA ASN A 34 8.94 -6.88 7.32
C ASN A 34 8.09 -6.03 6.38
N ILE A 35 8.05 -6.42 5.11
CA ILE A 35 7.21 -5.79 4.09
C ILE A 35 5.91 -6.60 4.00
N ALA A 36 4.80 -5.99 4.40
CA ALA A 36 3.49 -6.62 4.32
C ALA A 36 2.88 -6.49 2.93
N ALA A 37 3.14 -5.38 2.24
CA ALA A 37 2.70 -5.16 0.87
C ALA A 37 3.66 -4.20 0.18
N ILE A 38 3.83 -4.38 -1.11
CA ILE A 38 4.68 -3.52 -1.93
C ILE A 38 4.05 -3.33 -3.31
N GLY A 39 4.07 -2.10 -3.78
CA GLY A 39 3.81 -1.76 -5.17
C GLY A 39 4.94 -0.88 -5.67
N ALA A 40 5.44 -1.15 -6.86
CA ALA A 40 6.56 -0.39 -7.41
C ALA A 40 6.39 -0.20 -8.90
N TYR A 41 6.74 0.97 -9.38
CA TYR A 41 6.68 1.28 -10.80
C TYR A 41 7.63 2.44 -11.15
N ASP A 42 8.03 2.48 -12.41
CA ASP A 42 8.78 3.61 -12.95
C ASP A 42 7.84 4.70 -13.43
N LYS A 43 8.22 5.94 -13.16
CA LYS A 43 7.51 7.13 -13.59
C LYS A 43 8.51 8.11 -14.19
N GLY A 44 8.75 7.98 -15.50
CA GLY A 44 9.81 8.71 -16.16
C GLY A 44 11.18 8.21 -15.73
N ASP A 45 12.02 9.11 -15.24
CA ASP A 45 13.37 8.81 -14.73
C ASP A 45 13.40 8.48 -13.24
N LYS A 46 12.24 8.42 -12.60
CA LYS A 46 12.11 8.08 -11.19
C LYS A 46 11.31 6.82 -10.99
N ALA A 47 11.59 6.11 -9.92
CA ALA A 47 10.77 5.01 -9.45
C ALA A 47 10.00 5.44 -8.22
N GLU A 48 8.77 4.96 -8.09
CA GLU A 48 7.95 5.11 -6.90
C GLU A 48 7.69 3.73 -6.31
N LEU A 49 7.98 3.58 -5.02
CA LEU A 49 7.72 2.35 -4.29
C LEU A 49 6.75 2.65 -3.15
N LEU A 50 5.66 1.89 -3.11
CA LEU A 50 4.66 1.96 -2.06
C LEU A 50 4.91 0.80 -1.11
N LEU A 51 5.22 1.10 0.16
CA LEU A 51 5.66 0.11 1.12
C LEU A 51 4.76 0.13 2.36
N LEU A 52 4.04 -0.95 2.58
CA LEU A 52 3.34 -1.19 3.83
C LEU A 52 4.23 -2.09 4.68
N THR A 53 4.78 -1.55 5.77
CA THR A 53 5.79 -2.24 6.54
C THR A 53 5.40 -2.40 8.01
N SER A 54 6.15 -3.23 8.72
CA SER A 54 5.97 -3.45 10.15
C SER A 54 6.39 -2.27 11.02
N ASN A 55 7.20 -1.34 10.49
CA ASN A 55 7.72 -0.20 11.25
C ASN A 55 8.13 0.93 10.31
N ASN A 56 7.32 1.99 10.23
CA ASN A 56 7.57 3.10 9.32
C ASN A 56 8.82 3.92 9.71
N ARG A 57 9.09 4.07 10.99
CA ARG A 57 10.26 4.82 11.43
C ARG A 57 11.55 4.13 11.00
N LEU A 58 11.65 2.83 11.24
CA LEU A 58 12.82 2.04 10.81
C LEU A 58 12.92 2.02 9.28
N THR A 59 11.80 1.96 8.59
CA THR A 59 11.77 2.02 7.12
C THR A 59 12.36 3.33 6.63
N GLY A 60 11.91 4.47 7.16
CA GLY A 60 12.44 5.78 6.77
C GLY A 60 13.93 5.91 7.04
N ASP A 61 14.39 5.46 8.21
CA ASP A 61 15.80 5.51 8.58
C ASP A 61 16.65 4.61 7.65
N ALA A 62 16.16 3.43 7.29
CA ALA A 62 16.85 2.50 6.41
C ALA A 62 16.97 3.01 4.98
N LEU A 63 15.95 3.72 4.50
CA LEU A 63 15.92 4.23 3.12
C LEU A 63 16.65 5.55 2.94
N ALA A 64 16.86 6.32 4.01
CA ALA A 64 17.50 7.63 3.94
C ALA A 64 18.86 7.61 3.19
N PRO A 65 19.77 6.64 3.42
CA PRO A 65 21.05 6.61 2.72
C PRO A 65 20.95 6.34 1.21
N LEU A 66 19.79 5.93 0.71
CA LEU A 66 19.63 5.57 -0.71
C LEU A 66 19.39 6.78 -1.61
N GLY A 67 19.31 7.99 -1.05
CA GLY A 67 19.27 9.24 -1.83
C GLY A 67 17.92 9.57 -2.44
N GLY A 68 16.83 8.96 -1.96
CA GLY A 68 15.48 9.27 -2.41
C GLY A 68 14.69 10.07 -1.38
N GLU A 69 13.41 10.30 -1.69
CA GLU A 69 12.48 10.99 -0.81
C GLU A 69 11.52 9.98 -0.18
N VAL A 70 11.29 10.14 1.13
CA VAL A 70 10.35 9.33 1.90
C VAL A 70 9.16 10.19 2.28
N SER A 71 7.96 9.74 1.93
CA SER A 71 6.71 10.38 2.32
C SER A 71 5.82 9.37 3.05
N ILE A 72 5.05 9.86 4.03
CA ILE A 72 4.08 9.04 4.74
C ILE A 72 2.70 9.33 4.17
N ILE A 73 1.99 8.29 3.75
CA ILE A 73 0.70 8.40 3.09
C ILE A 73 -0.34 7.62 3.88
N PRO A 74 -1.42 8.28 4.36
CA PRO A 74 -2.51 7.55 4.99
C PRO A 74 -3.27 6.73 3.95
N VAL A 75 -3.52 5.47 4.27
CA VAL A 75 -4.20 4.53 3.39
C VAL A 75 -5.24 3.72 4.17
N VAL A 76 -6.21 3.18 3.44
CA VAL A 76 -7.13 2.19 3.98
C VAL A 76 -6.63 0.81 3.59
N VAL A 77 -6.48 -0.04 4.59
CA VAL A 77 -6.14 -1.46 4.39
C VAL A 77 -7.38 -2.29 4.69
N ALA A 78 -7.85 -3.01 3.70
CA ALA A 78 -9.01 -3.88 3.81
C ALA A 78 -8.61 -5.33 3.57
N GLU A 79 -8.95 -6.21 4.49
CA GLU A 79 -8.79 -7.66 4.31
C GLU A 79 -10.18 -8.25 4.07
N VAL A 80 -10.37 -8.83 2.90
CA VAL A 80 -11.65 -9.35 2.44
C VAL A 80 -11.51 -10.81 2.00
N ASP A 81 -12.64 -11.50 1.85
CA ASP A 81 -12.65 -12.87 1.35
C ASP A 81 -12.09 -12.92 -0.08
N ASN A 82 -11.33 -13.96 -0.36
CA ASN A 82 -10.76 -14.17 -1.69
C ASN A 82 -11.80 -14.91 -2.58
N ARG A 83 -12.73 -14.13 -3.12
CA ARG A 83 -13.81 -14.62 -3.98
C ARG A 83 -14.01 -13.69 -5.16
N PRO A 84 -14.48 -14.23 -6.30
CA PRO A 84 -14.88 -13.37 -7.42
C PRO A 84 -15.90 -12.31 -6.97
N GLY A 85 -15.70 -11.07 -7.36
CA GLY A 85 -16.65 -9.99 -7.11
C GLY A 85 -16.41 -9.18 -5.86
N GLU A 86 -15.54 -9.60 -4.94
CA GLU A 86 -15.32 -8.84 -3.70
C GLU A 86 -14.78 -7.43 -3.97
N LEU A 87 -13.80 -7.30 -4.87
CA LEU A 87 -13.28 -5.98 -5.23
C LEU A 87 -14.33 -5.15 -5.96
N ALA A 88 -15.18 -5.77 -6.77
CA ALA A 88 -16.26 -5.07 -7.49
C ALA A 88 -17.27 -4.47 -6.50
N VAL A 89 -17.62 -5.16 -5.44
CA VAL A 89 -18.50 -4.65 -4.38
C VAL A 89 -17.89 -3.42 -3.72
N ILE A 90 -16.62 -3.50 -3.36
CA ILE A 90 -15.90 -2.38 -2.75
C ILE A 90 -15.88 -1.18 -3.70
N ALA A 91 -15.45 -1.40 -4.94
CA ALA A 91 -15.34 -0.32 -5.92
C ALA A 91 -16.69 0.36 -6.17
N ARG A 92 -17.78 -0.41 -6.23
CA ARG A 92 -19.11 0.15 -6.42
C ARG A 92 -19.54 0.99 -5.23
N ARG A 93 -19.31 0.53 -4.03
CA ARG A 93 -19.64 1.31 -2.82
C ARG A 93 -18.91 2.65 -2.78
N LEU A 94 -17.64 2.66 -3.12
CA LEU A 94 -16.85 3.88 -3.15
C LEU A 94 -17.33 4.83 -4.24
N ALA A 95 -17.62 4.31 -5.43
CA ALA A 95 -18.12 5.12 -6.52
C ALA A 95 -19.47 5.75 -6.19
N ASP A 96 -20.41 4.99 -5.62
CA ASP A 96 -21.74 5.48 -5.25
C ASP A 96 -21.66 6.55 -4.15
N ALA A 97 -20.61 6.54 -3.33
CA ALA A 97 -20.37 7.53 -2.29
C ALA A 97 -19.52 8.72 -2.78
N GLY A 98 -19.15 8.76 -4.05
CA GLY A 98 -18.35 9.85 -4.61
C GLY A 98 -16.88 9.83 -4.19
N ILE A 99 -16.36 8.67 -3.80
CA ILE A 99 -14.98 8.52 -3.35
C ILE A 99 -14.08 8.20 -4.54
N ASN A 100 -13.02 8.97 -4.72
CA ASN A 100 -11.97 8.66 -5.70
C ASN A 100 -10.90 7.76 -5.08
N VAL A 101 -10.48 6.74 -5.81
CA VAL A 101 -9.35 5.90 -5.44
C VAL A 101 -8.16 6.33 -6.30
N ALA A 102 -7.19 7.00 -5.67
CA ALA A 102 -6.02 7.52 -6.35
C ALA A 102 -4.96 6.44 -6.60
N GLN A 103 -4.83 5.51 -5.66
CA GLN A 103 -3.91 4.38 -5.76
C GLN A 103 -4.54 3.16 -5.13
N ILE A 104 -4.30 2.02 -5.72
CA ILE A 104 -4.73 0.74 -5.17
C ILE A 104 -3.70 -0.33 -5.53
N HIS A 105 -3.39 -1.17 -4.58
CA HIS A 105 -2.69 -2.41 -4.86
C HIS A 105 -3.26 -3.54 -4.00
N ALA A 106 -3.34 -4.68 -4.60
CA ALA A 106 -3.85 -5.88 -3.96
C ALA A 106 -3.25 -7.09 -4.66
N SER A 107 -3.13 -8.16 -3.93
CA SER A 107 -2.70 -9.42 -4.52
C SER A 107 -3.33 -10.57 -3.76
N SER A 108 -3.61 -11.63 -4.47
CA SER A 108 -4.07 -12.86 -3.85
C SER A 108 -3.35 -14.06 -4.46
N THR A 109 -3.20 -15.07 -3.66
CA THR A 109 -2.76 -16.39 -4.06
C THR A 109 -3.85 -17.39 -3.66
N ASP A 110 -3.50 -18.54 -3.14
CA ASP A 110 -4.48 -19.51 -2.64
C ASP A 110 -4.96 -19.19 -1.21
N SER A 111 -4.64 -17.99 -0.70
CA SER A 111 -5.10 -17.56 0.61
C SER A 111 -6.63 -17.40 0.64
N PRO A 112 -7.29 -17.71 1.77
CA PRO A 112 -8.72 -17.46 1.92
C PRO A 112 -9.09 -15.97 1.93
N THR A 113 -8.12 -15.09 2.13
CA THR A 113 -8.35 -13.64 2.16
C THR A 113 -7.39 -12.89 1.25
N VAL A 114 -7.78 -11.67 0.87
CA VAL A 114 -7.00 -10.73 0.07
C VAL A 114 -6.84 -9.46 0.88
N THR A 115 -5.63 -8.91 0.88
CA THR A 115 -5.36 -7.60 1.45
C THR A 115 -5.35 -6.56 0.35
N ILE A 116 -6.16 -5.52 0.51
CA ILE A 116 -6.29 -4.40 -0.43
C ILE A 116 -5.79 -3.15 0.28
N VAL A 117 -4.90 -2.41 -0.38
CA VAL A 117 -4.36 -1.14 0.14
C VAL A 117 -4.79 -0.03 -0.80
N MET A 118 -5.47 0.99 -0.27
CA MET A 118 -6.03 2.06 -1.09
C MET A 118 -5.67 3.44 -0.54
N LEU A 119 -5.24 4.33 -1.43
CA LEU A 119 -5.22 5.77 -1.18
C LEU A 119 -6.49 6.36 -1.78
N THR A 120 -7.31 6.99 -0.95
CA THR A 120 -8.61 7.49 -1.37
C THR A 120 -8.76 8.98 -1.05
N SER A 121 -9.83 9.59 -1.55
CA SER A 121 -10.12 10.99 -1.28
C SER A 121 -10.68 11.24 0.13
N ASP A 122 -11.10 10.20 0.86
CA ASP A 122 -11.63 10.33 2.22
C ASP A 122 -11.55 8.97 2.95
N GLU A 123 -10.44 8.71 3.61
CA GLU A 123 -10.15 7.43 4.26
C GLU A 123 -11.14 7.11 5.38
N THR A 124 -11.52 8.10 6.17
CA THR A 124 -12.45 7.91 7.30
C THR A 124 -13.81 7.45 6.80
N LYS A 125 -14.31 8.06 5.72
CA LYS A 125 -15.57 7.67 5.10
C LYS A 125 -15.50 6.26 4.52
N VAL A 126 -14.37 5.92 3.90
CA VAL A 126 -14.16 4.58 3.32
C VAL A 126 -14.23 3.51 4.41
N ILE A 127 -13.61 3.73 5.55
CA ILE A 127 -13.67 2.77 6.65
C ILE A 127 -15.11 2.49 7.06
N GLY A 128 -15.93 3.52 7.22
CA GLY A 128 -17.34 3.35 7.54
C GLY A 128 -18.13 2.59 6.47
N LEU A 129 -17.82 2.83 5.19
CA LEU A 129 -18.51 2.19 4.07
C LEU A 129 -18.17 0.71 3.90
N LEU A 130 -17.01 0.25 4.37
CA LEU A 130 -16.53 -1.10 4.10
C LEU A 130 -16.65 -2.07 5.27
N GLN A 131 -17.08 -1.62 6.43
CA GLN A 131 -17.09 -2.46 7.64
C GLN A 131 -17.99 -3.69 7.55
N ASP A 132 -19.01 -3.65 6.71
CA ASP A 132 -19.97 -4.74 6.56
C ASP A 132 -19.82 -5.53 5.25
N VAL A 133 -18.75 -5.31 4.55
CA VAL A 133 -18.46 -6.02 3.28
C VAL A 133 -18.06 -7.47 3.52
#